data_4711997d98e8d08c7b4a40e6ca9bd0a2
#
_entry.id   4711997d98e8d08c7b4a40e6ca9bd0a2
#
_cell.length_a   1.000
_cell.length_b   1.000
_cell.length_c   1.000
_cell.angle_alpha   90.00
_cell.angle_beta   90.00
_cell.angle_gamma   90.00
#
_symmetry.space_group_name_H-M   'P 1'
#
loop_
_entity.id
_entity.type
_entity.pdbx_description
1 polymer ?
#
loop_
_entity_poly.entity_id
_entity_poly.type
_entity_poly.pdbx_seq_one_letter_code
_entity_poly.pdbx_strand_id
1 'polypeptide(L)'
;VGRRAAAQRPHRRARRAALAALVPVAALVTACGGGYSPAGPFRDVPQGQPPQVAPPAPSAPAPVPTQPSTPGSEQEQGDDDPNVLATDLEVPTGIAVLPDGTAIVGERDTGRLLQVFPDRSPARVLMTVPGIDTAGDGGLLGLAVSPTYVEDRLVYAYISTATDNRVVRFPVGGTPNPVFTGIPRGEVGNGGGLLFGPGGTLYIGTGDTGDAALAADPASLAGKVLAVDAFGTPAGPSPVFTRGHSDVTGLCVGASNQVYASDAVRSGPDELDALTSGRDYSPGGTRPLVELADAEAGLGGCAVGGPSVFLGALDGKRVTAVELDPQGAPDGDPTSLVADRYGRLRSVAVDQAGALWITTSNRDGIGTPLERDDKVLRILPPNAGSGSPL
;
A
#
# COMPACT_ATOMS: atom_id res chain seq x y z
N VAL A 1 57.68 25.32 -44.36
CA VAL A 1 58.31 26.22 -43.35
C VAL A 1 57.80 25.85 -42.01
N GLY A 2 58.63 25.17 -41.25
CA GLY A 2 58.34 24.58 -39.97
C GLY A 2 58.60 25.52 -38.80
N ARG A 3 58.15 25.12 -37.60
CA ARG A 3 58.74 25.32 -36.25
C ARG A 3 57.91 24.46 -35.30
N ARG A 4 58.44 23.40 -34.87
CA ARG A 4 59.17 22.98 -33.63
C ARG A 4 58.34 23.16 -32.35
N ALA A 5 58.17 21.99 -31.72
CA ALA A 5 57.65 21.71 -30.39
C ALA A 5 58.51 22.33 -29.28
N ALA A 6 57.87 22.60 -28.14
CA ALA A 6 58.53 22.74 -26.83
C ALA A 6 57.78 21.92 -25.80
N ALA A 7 58.46 20.89 -25.30
CA ALA A 7 58.03 20.08 -24.19
C ALA A 7 58.35 20.80 -22.87
N GLN A 8 57.44 20.84 -21.94
CA GLN A 8 57.71 21.18 -20.54
C GLN A 8 57.46 20.00 -19.62
N ARG A 9 58.44 19.69 -18.79
CA ARG A 9 58.56 18.60 -17.82
C ARG A 9 57.79 18.95 -16.50
N PRO A 10 57.36 17.97 -15.75
CA PRO A 10 56.62 18.18 -14.51
C PRO A 10 57.55 18.42 -13.30
N HIS A 11 57.18 19.35 -12.48
CA HIS A 11 57.82 19.60 -11.17
C HIS A 11 57.29 18.60 -10.11
N ARG A 12 58.21 17.77 -9.61
CA ARG A 12 58.07 16.99 -8.39
C ARG A 12 58.01 17.97 -7.19
N ARG A 13 56.96 17.94 -6.40
CA ARG A 13 56.98 18.52 -5.04
C ARG A 13 56.95 17.40 -4.00
N ALA A 14 57.92 17.54 -3.08
CA ALA A 14 58.25 16.62 -2.02
C ALA A 14 57.15 16.50 -0.96
N ARG A 15 56.97 15.25 -0.50
CA ARG A 15 56.19 14.92 0.69
C ARG A 15 56.92 15.39 1.93
N ARG A 16 56.32 16.23 2.74
CA ARG A 16 56.72 16.45 4.14
C ARG A 16 55.79 15.65 5.03
N ALA A 17 56.31 14.66 5.70
CA ALA A 17 55.73 13.93 6.79
C ALA A 17 55.65 14.81 8.02
N ALA A 18 54.50 15.01 8.60
CA ALA A 18 54.33 15.57 9.93
C ALA A 18 54.01 14.43 10.90
N LEU A 19 54.95 14.14 11.82
CA LEU A 19 54.70 13.32 13.00
C LEU A 19 53.78 14.12 13.93
N ALA A 20 52.61 13.59 14.27
CA ALA A 20 51.81 14.08 15.37
C ALA A 20 51.96 13.13 16.55
N ALA A 21 52.42 13.69 17.66
CA ALA A 21 52.64 13.02 18.93
C ALA A 21 51.29 12.69 19.61
N LEU A 22 51.12 11.44 20.01
CA LEU A 22 50.05 10.96 20.89
C LEU A 22 50.34 11.35 22.34
N VAL A 23 49.48 12.15 22.94
CA VAL A 23 49.39 12.38 24.37
C VAL A 23 48.23 11.54 24.92
N PRO A 24 48.43 10.65 25.90
CA PRO A 24 47.33 9.95 26.53
C PRO A 24 46.69 10.84 27.61
N VAL A 25 45.41 11.18 27.44
CA VAL A 25 44.57 11.76 28.49
C VAL A 25 43.99 10.62 29.31
N ALA A 26 44.48 10.44 30.53
CA ALA A 26 43.87 9.58 31.52
C ALA A 26 42.63 10.28 32.10
N ALA A 27 41.43 9.78 31.75
CA ALA A 27 40.19 10.18 32.39
C ALA A 27 39.97 9.37 33.66
N LEU A 28 40.00 10.04 34.80
CA LEU A 28 39.57 9.51 36.10
C LEU A 28 38.03 9.38 36.07
N VAL A 29 37.55 8.15 36.08
CA VAL A 29 36.13 7.84 36.33
C VAL A 29 35.94 7.66 37.82
N THR A 30 35.37 8.65 38.49
CA THR A 30 34.86 8.52 39.87
C THR A 30 33.51 7.76 39.77
N ALA A 31 33.57 6.49 40.19
CA ALA A 31 32.36 5.67 40.36
C ALA A 31 31.66 6.06 41.67
N CYS A 32 30.46 6.64 41.58
CA CYS A 32 29.52 6.70 42.68
C CYS A 32 28.91 5.30 42.84
N GLY A 33 29.37 4.55 43.82
CA GLY A 33 28.82 3.28 44.23
C GLY A 33 27.53 3.48 44.99
N GLY A 34 26.38 3.30 44.28
CA GLY A 34 25.09 2.97 44.91
C GLY A 34 25.03 1.47 45.09
N GLY A 35 25.12 0.98 46.31
CA GLY A 35 25.05 -0.45 46.62
C GLY A 35 23.70 -1.03 46.25
N TYR A 36 23.66 -1.84 45.20
CA TYR A 36 22.55 -2.75 44.92
C TYR A 36 22.71 -3.99 45.80
N SER A 37 21.81 -4.17 46.78
CA SER A 37 21.67 -5.44 47.48
C SER A 37 20.72 -6.33 46.69
N PRO A 38 21.16 -7.48 46.18
CA PRO A 38 20.24 -8.41 45.51
C PRO A 38 19.24 -8.94 46.56
N ALA A 39 17.97 -8.92 46.20
CA ALA A 39 16.92 -9.57 46.95
C ALA A 39 17.28 -11.05 47.14
N GLY A 40 17.20 -11.54 48.37
CA GLY A 40 17.53 -12.94 48.73
C GLY A 40 16.66 -13.96 47.94
N PRO A 41 17.04 -15.25 48.05
CA PRO A 41 16.39 -16.30 47.24
C PRO A 41 14.88 -16.34 47.50
N PHE A 42 14.12 -16.48 46.41
CA PHE A 42 12.68 -16.67 46.42
C PHE A 42 12.35 -17.84 47.36
N ARG A 43 11.49 -17.60 48.35
CA ARG A 43 10.90 -18.67 49.15
C ARG A 43 9.67 -19.16 48.42
N ASP A 44 9.61 -20.47 48.15
CA ASP A 44 8.40 -21.11 47.61
C ASP A 44 7.27 -20.95 48.63
N VAL A 45 6.20 -20.27 48.21
CA VAL A 45 4.94 -20.22 48.96
C VAL A 45 4.22 -21.52 48.66
N PRO A 46 3.76 -22.28 49.70
CA PRO A 46 2.99 -23.49 49.46
C PRO A 46 1.76 -23.17 48.64
N GLN A 47 1.62 -23.80 47.47
CA GLN A 47 0.43 -23.69 46.66
C GLN A 47 -0.74 -24.33 47.38
N GLY A 48 -1.69 -23.55 47.86
CA GLY A 48 -2.97 -24.02 48.35
C GLY A 48 -3.72 -24.75 47.24
N GLN A 49 -4.34 -25.87 47.55
CA GLN A 49 -5.19 -26.56 46.58
C GLN A 49 -6.26 -25.61 46.03
N PRO A 50 -6.52 -25.64 44.71
CA PRO A 50 -7.58 -24.86 44.14
C PRO A 50 -8.94 -25.32 44.72
N PRO A 51 -9.87 -24.40 44.99
CA PRO A 51 -11.20 -24.75 45.49
C PRO A 51 -11.92 -25.64 44.46
N GLN A 52 -12.37 -26.79 44.90
CA GLN A 52 -13.24 -27.67 44.11
C GLN A 52 -14.64 -27.04 44.08
N VAL A 53 -15.04 -26.51 42.92
CA VAL A 53 -16.42 -26.09 42.69
C VAL A 53 -17.21 -27.30 42.22
N ALA A 54 -18.17 -27.73 43.03
CA ALA A 54 -19.13 -28.77 42.63
C ALA A 54 -19.99 -28.26 41.45
N PRO A 55 -20.28 -29.12 40.46
CA PRO A 55 -21.15 -28.70 39.36
C PRO A 55 -22.56 -28.44 39.90
N PRO A 56 -23.23 -27.34 39.45
CA PRO A 56 -24.59 -27.07 39.81
C PRO A 56 -25.55 -28.13 39.28
N ALA A 57 -26.50 -28.54 40.10
CA ALA A 57 -27.58 -29.45 39.68
C ALA A 57 -28.43 -28.84 38.59
N PRO A 58 -28.95 -29.62 37.61
CA PRO A 58 -29.78 -29.10 36.55
C PRO A 58 -31.09 -28.54 37.11
N SER A 59 -31.27 -27.23 37.01
CA SER A 59 -32.53 -26.54 37.30
C SER A 59 -33.52 -26.75 36.16
N ALA A 60 -34.76 -27.13 36.50
CA ALA A 60 -35.88 -27.20 35.55
C ALA A 60 -36.15 -25.83 34.93
N PRO A 61 -36.54 -25.75 33.64
CA PRO A 61 -36.82 -24.47 32.99
C PRO A 61 -38.07 -23.84 33.62
N ALA A 62 -37.90 -22.58 34.04
CA ALA A 62 -38.99 -21.71 34.49
C ALA A 62 -39.78 -21.24 33.22
N PRO A 63 -41.10 -21.00 33.33
CA PRO A 63 -41.89 -20.51 32.22
C PRO A 63 -41.47 -19.08 31.87
N VAL A 64 -41.21 -18.86 30.57
CA VAL A 64 -40.84 -17.54 30.00
C VAL A 64 -42.02 -16.58 30.08
N PRO A 65 -41.93 -15.40 30.72
CA PRO A 65 -42.95 -14.40 30.61
C PRO A 65 -42.96 -13.80 29.19
N THR A 66 -44.08 -13.83 28.54
CA THR A 66 -44.31 -13.13 27.28
C THR A 66 -44.31 -11.62 27.55
N GLN A 67 -43.22 -10.93 27.29
CA GLN A 67 -43.18 -9.48 27.26
C GLN A 67 -43.80 -8.97 25.94
N PRO A 68 -44.54 -7.87 25.96
CA PRO A 68 -45.03 -7.24 24.74
C PRO A 68 -43.86 -6.65 23.99
N SER A 69 -43.78 -6.96 22.69
CA SER A 69 -42.79 -6.43 21.78
C SER A 69 -42.89 -4.90 21.69
N THR A 70 -41.98 -4.19 22.31
CA THR A 70 -41.70 -2.79 22.01
C THR A 70 -41.11 -2.77 20.60
N PRO A 71 -41.47 -1.83 19.69
CA PRO A 71 -40.76 -1.66 18.45
C PRO A 71 -39.31 -1.31 18.81
N GLY A 72 -38.45 -2.31 18.72
CA GLY A 72 -37.05 -2.15 19.03
C GLY A 72 -36.39 -1.32 17.94
N SER A 73 -35.55 -0.40 18.36
CA SER A 73 -34.45 0.14 17.61
C SER A 73 -33.94 -0.91 16.62
N GLU A 74 -33.96 -0.60 15.33
CA GLU A 74 -33.20 -1.31 14.31
C GLU A 74 -31.74 -1.34 14.76
N GLN A 75 -31.33 -2.43 15.37
CA GLN A 75 -29.92 -2.76 15.45
C GLN A 75 -29.49 -2.90 13.99
N GLU A 76 -28.60 -2.03 13.55
CA GLU A 76 -27.90 -2.18 12.28
C GLU A 76 -27.33 -3.60 12.26
N GLN A 77 -28.02 -4.50 11.55
CA GLN A 77 -27.56 -5.85 11.30
C GLN A 77 -26.32 -5.69 10.41
N GLY A 78 -25.15 -5.90 10.98
CA GLY A 78 -23.91 -5.95 10.21
C GLY A 78 -24.03 -7.01 9.11
N ASP A 79 -23.25 -6.88 8.06
CA ASP A 79 -23.14 -7.90 7.03
C ASP A 79 -22.75 -9.23 7.70
N ASP A 80 -23.54 -10.29 7.51
CA ASP A 80 -23.32 -11.60 8.13
C ASP A 80 -22.09 -12.33 7.57
N ASP A 81 -21.55 -11.86 6.43
CA ASP A 81 -20.35 -12.43 5.83
C ASP A 81 -19.12 -12.12 6.71
N PRO A 82 -18.44 -13.15 7.24
CA PRO A 82 -17.29 -12.96 8.12
C PRO A 82 -16.11 -12.26 7.45
N ASN A 83 -16.05 -12.23 6.13
CA ASN A 83 -15.01 -11.55 5.37
C ASN A 83 -15.23 -10.04 5.28
N VAL A 84 -16.43 -9.54 5.55
CA VAL A 84 -16.76 -8.12 5.44
C VAL A 84 -16.40 -7.40 6.74
N LEU A 85 -15.51 -6.41 6.65
CA LEU A 85 -15.07 -5.58 7.77
C LEU A 85 -15.84 -4.26 7.87
N ALA A 86 -16.19 -3.66 6.74
CA ALA A 86 -16.93 -2.41 6.67
C ALA A 86 -17.81 -2.39 5.42
N THR A 87 -18.91 -1.66 5.50
CA THR A 87 -19.92 -1.50 4.44
C THR A 87 -20.31 -0.04 4.28
N ASP A 88 -21.11 0.25 3.24
CA ASP A 88 -21.67 1.58 2.99
C ASP A 88 -20.61 2.67 2.74
N LEU A 89 -19.50 2.29 2.08
CA LEU A 89 -18.47 3.21 1.64
C LEU A 89 -18.82 3.80 0.26
N GLU A 90 -18.21 4.96 -0.06
CA GLU A 90 -18.40 5.65 -1.34
C GLU A 90 -17.15 5.50 -2.22
N VAL A 91 -17.15 4.49 -3.09
CA VAL A 91 -16.08 4.19 -4.07
C VAL A 91 -14.69 4.18 -3.42
N PRO A 92 -14.40 3.26 -2.49
CA PRO A 92 -13.09 3.20 -1.84
C PRO A 92 -11.99 2.80 -2.83
N THR A 93 -10.94 3.63 -2.94
CA THR A 93 -9.89 3.50 -3.94
C THR A 93 -8.50 3.23 -3.37
N GLY A 94 -8.17 3.84 -2.25
CA GLY A 94 -6.86 3.65 -1.61
C GLY A 94 -7.02 2.86 -0.32
N ILE A 95 -6.08 1.94 -0.05
CA ILE A 95 -6.01 1.21 1.22
C ILE A 95 -4.57 1.13 1.70
N ALA A 96 -4.36 1.39 2.98
CA ALA A 96 -3.08 1.23 3.64
C ALA A 96 -3.27 0.55 4.99
N VAL A 97 -2.76 -0.69 5.12
CA VAL A 97 -2.78 -1.43 6.39
C VAL A 97 -1.73 -0.85 7.33
N LEU A 98 -2.11 -0.62 8.57
CA LEU A 98 -1.28 -0.02 9.60
C LEU A 98 -0.58 -1.09 10.46
N PRO A 99 0.52 -0.72 11.15
CA PRO A 99 1.23 -1.64 12.03
C PRO A 99 0.40 -2.19 13.20
N ASP A 100 -0.68 -1.50 13.59
CA ASP A 100 -1.61 -1.93 14.63
C ASP A 100 -2.70 -2.91 14.13
N GLY A 101 -2.65 -3.28 12.85
CA GLY A 101 -3.59 -4.20 12.21
C GLY A 101 -4.89 -3.55 11.72
N THR A 102 -5.08 -2.25 11.93
CA THR A 102 -6.17 -1.49 11.30
C THR A 102 -5.78 -1.06 9.88
N ALA A 103 -6.71 -0.51 9.10
CA ALA A 103 -6.40 0.08 7.80
C ALA A 103 -6.96 1.50 7.67
N ILE A 104 -6.26 2.35 6.92
CA ILE A 104 -6.82 3.59 6.40
C ILE A 104 -7.34 3.31 5.00
N VAL A 105 -8.58 3.67 4.75
CA VAL A 105 -9.25 3.55 3.46
C VAL A 105 -9.69 4.93 2.98
N GLY A 106 -9.39 5.25 1.72
CA GLY A 106 -9.77 6.50 1.09
C GLY A 106 -10.94 6.32 0.15
N GLU A 107 -11.90 7.21 0.18
CA GLU A 107 -13.01 7.26 -0.76
C GLU A 107 -12.74 8.25 -1.88
N ARG A 108 -12.91 7.80 -3.13
CA ARG A 108 -12.59 8.58 -4.32
C ARG A 108 -13.35 9.89 -4.39
N ASP A 109 -14.68 9.81 -4.26
CA ASP A 109 -15.57 10.91 -4.58
C ASP A 109 -15.77 11.88 -3.41
N THR A 110 -15.74 11.38 -2.20
CA THR A 110 -15.92 12.20 -1.00
C THR A 110 -14.62 12.76 -0.42
N GLY A 111 -13.48 12.14 -0.77
CA GLY A 111 -12.18 12.44 -0.17
C GLY A 111 -12.06 12.06 1.30
N ARG A 112 -13.05 11.34 1.85
CA ARG A 112 -12.99 10.88 3.25
C ARG A 112 -11.89 9.82 3.41
N LEU A 113 -11.18 9.89 4.52
CA LEU A 113 -10.33 8.83 5.01
C LEU A 113 -11.02 8.16 6.19
N LEU A 114 -11.17 6.85 6.12
CA LEU A 114 -11.80 6.05 7.16
C LEU A 114 -10.77 5.12 7.79
N GLN A 115 -10.86 4.92 9.10
CA GLN A 115 -10.19 3.81 9.79
C GLN A 115 -11.14 2.62 9.82
N VAL A 116 -10.65 1.48 9.34
CA VAL A 116 -11.36 0.20 9.32
C VAL A 116 -10.65 -0.78 10.24
N PHE A 117 -11.42 -1.54 11.00
CA PHE A 117 -10.95 -2.39 12.08
C PHE A 117 -11.08 -3.87 11.72
N PRO A 118 -10.09 -4.72 12.04
CA PRO A 118 -10.14 -6.17 11.75
C PRO A 118 -11.18 -6.92 12.59
N ASP A 119 -11.63 -6.34 13.70
CA ASP A 119 -12.63 -6.90 14.60
C ASP A 119 -14.08 -6.57 14.20
N ARG A 120 -14.26 -5.92 13.01
CA ARG A 120 -15.55 -5.50 12.47
C ARG A 120 -16.23 -4.40 13.29
N SER A 121 -15.51 -3.69 14.16
CA SER A 121 -16.00 -2.46 14.75
C SER A 121 -16.34 -1.45 13.67
N PRO A 122 -17.37 -0.60 13.86
CA PRO A 122 -17.79 0.37 12.85
C PRO A 122 -16.65 1.23 12.35
N ALA A 123 -16.55 1.39 11.02
CA ALA A 123 -15.54 2.26 10.41
C ALA A 123 -15.70 3.70 10.89
N ARG A 124 -14.58 4.39 11.11
CA ARG A 124 -14.56 5.73 11.66
C ARG A 124 -13.95 6.72 10.68
N VAL A 125 -14.66 7.79 10.34
CA VAL A 125 -14.10 8.89 9.55
C VAL A 125 -12.99 9.58 10.35
N LEU A 126 -11.81 9.62 9.75
CA LEU A 126 -10.63 10.28 10.32
C LEU A 126 -10.55 11.75 9.90
N MET A 127 -10.76 12.02 8.63
CA MET A 127 -10.76 13.36 8.04
C MET A 127 -11.30 13.30 6.61
N THR A 128 -11.49 14.49 6.02
CA THR A 128 -11.71 14.65 4.57
C THR A 128 -10.54 15.40 3.97
N VAL A 129 -9.96 14.88 2.89
CA VAL A 129 -8.89 15.55 2.13
C VAL A 129 -9.51 16.66 1.29
N PRO A 130 -9.15 17.93 1.50
CA PRO A 130 -9.75 19.05 0.78
C PRO A 130 -9.16 19.19 -0.64
N GLY A 131 -9.92 19.86 -1.53
CA GLY A 131 -9.43 20.30 -2.84
C GLY A 131 -9.34 19.21 -3.89
N ILE A 132 -9.97 18.08 -3.68
CA ILE A 132 -10.11 17.03 -4.70
C ILE A 132 -11.11 17.48 -5.77
N ASP A 133 -10.89 17.01 -6.99
CA ASP A 133 -11.78 17.15 -8.13
C ASP A 133 -12.10 15.77 -8.69
N THR A 134 -13.37 15.43 -8.73
CA THR A 134 -13.89 14.09 -9.06
C THR A 134 -14.41 13.99 -10.49
N ALA A 135 -14.14 15.00 -11.35
CA ALA A 135 -14.53 14.92 -12.75
C ALA A 135 -13.77 13.78 -13.46
N GLY A 136 -14.47 13.03 -14.29
CA GLY A 136 -13.95 11.83 -14.94
C GLY A 136 -13.53 10.77 -13.91
N ASP A 137 -12.35 10.21 -14.09
CA ASP A 137 -11.76 9.22 -13.16
C ASP A 137 -10.98 9.89 -12.01
N GLY A 138 -11.13 11.20 -11.82
CA GLY A 138 -10.44 11.95 -10.78
C GLY A 138 -10.97 11.67 -9.37
N GLY A 139 -10.27 12.23 -8.37
CA GLY A 139 -10.64 12.11 -6.97
C GLY A 139 -9.46 11.81 -6.05
N LEU A 140 -9.72 11.13 -4.94
CA LEU A 140 -8.68 10.52 -4.11
C LEU A 140 -8.39 9.13 -4.68
N LEU A 141 -7.22 8.92 -5.30
CA LEU A 141 -6.95 7.74 -6.12
C LEU A 141 -6.01 6.72 -5.45
N GLY A 142 -5.14 7.15 -4.57
CA GLY A 142 -4.23 6.23 -3.90
C GLY A 142 -3.76 6.71 -2.53
N LEU A 143 -3.33 5.76 -1.71
CA LEU A 143 -2.82 6.01 -0.36
C LEU A 143 -1.53 5.20 -0.12
N ALA A 144 -0.60 5.83 0.60
CA ALA A 144 0.51 5.14 1.23
C ALA A 144 0.76 5.76 2.61
N VAL A 145 1.31 4.99 3.54
CA VAL A 145 1.76 5.50 4.83
C VAL A 145 3.27 5.62 4.85
N SER A 146 3.77 6.59 5.62
CA SER A 146 5.21 6.76 5.82
C SER A 146 5.87 5.46 6.30
N PRO A 147 7.09 5.12 5.85
CA PRO A 147 7.85 4.01 6.42
C PRO A 147 8.08 4.14 7.92
N THR A 148 8.03 5.36 8.45
CA THR A 148 8.14 5.70 9.88
C THR A 148 6.79 6.11 10.49
N TYR A 149 5.68 5.57 9.96
CA TYR A 149 4.32 5.95 10.38
C TYR A 149 4.07 5.86 11.89
N VAL A 150 4.70 4.91 12.57
CA VAL A 150 4.58 4.77 14.04
C VAL A 150 5.07 6.05 14.75
N GLU A 151 6.05 6.73 14.18
CA GLU A 151 6.69 7.93 14.74
C GLU A 151 6.02 9.22 14.24
N ASP A 152 5.83 9.33 12.91
CA ASP A 152 5.44 10.59 12.25
C ASP A 152 3.93 10.70 11.92
N ARG A 153 3.21 9.55 11.89
CA ARG A 153 1.80 9.46 11.55
C ARG A 153 1.43 10.06 10.18
N LEU A 154 2.40 10.12 9.26
CA LEU A 154 2.19 10.70 7.94
C LEU A 154 1.49 9.74 6.99
N VAL A 155 0.46 10.25 6.36
CA VAL A 155 -0.27 9.64 5.24
C VAL A 155 0.07 10.42 3.98
N TYR A 156 0.31 9.70 2.89
CA TYR A 156 0.49 10.22 1.54
C TYR A 156 -0.74 9.86 0.72
N ALA A 157 -1.28 10.83 0.01
CA ALA A 157 -2.43 10.64 -0.84
C ALA A 157 -2.15 11.14 -2.26
N TYR A 158 -2.49 10.33 -3.25
CA TYR A 158 -2.55 10.75 -4.64
C TYR A 158 -3.96 11.28 -4.89
N ILE A 159 -4.05 12.53 -5.31
CA ILE A 159 -5.31 13.21 -5.53
C ILE A 159 -5.35 13.92 -6.88
N SER A 160 -6.53 13.97 -7.48
CA SER A 160 -6.82 14.87 -8.59
C SER A 160 -7.31 16.21 -8.06
N THR A 161 -6.82 17.30 -8.65
CA THR A 161 -7.30 18.66 -8.41
C THR A 161 -7.87 19.22 -9.72
N ALA A 162 -8.40 20.43 -9.71
CA ALA A 162 -8.91 21.07 -10.93
C ALA A 162 -7.84 21.29 -12.02
N THR A 163 -6.55 21.23 -11.67
CA THR A 163 -5.45 21.59 -12.59
C THR A 163 -4.47 20.46 -12.88
N ASP A 164 -4.27 19.54 -11.94
CA ASP A 164 -3.30 18.44 -12.03
C ASP A 164 -3.66 17.29 -11.13
N ASN A 165 -3.00 16.16 -11.33
CA ASN A 165 -2.85 15.13 -10.32
C ASN A 165 -1.61 15.44 -9.48
N ARG A 166 -1.66 15.10 -8.18
CA ARG A 166 -0.55 15.36 -7.27
C ARG A 166 -0.51 14.42 -6.08
N VAL A 167 0.66 14.33 -5.47
CA VAL A 167 0.81 13.70 -4.17
C VAL A 167 0.87 14.77 -3.09
N VAL A 168 0.06 14.59 -2.04
CA VAL A 168 0.09 15.39 -0.82
C VAL A 168 0.41 14.50 0.38
N ARG A 169 0.96 15.08 1.46
CA ARG A 169 1.17 14.37 2.73
C ARG A 169 0.65 15.17 3.90
N PHE A 170 0.21 14.49 4.93
CA PHE A 170 -0.32 15.08 6.15
C PHE A 170 -0.33 14.06 7.30
N PRO A 171 -0.21 14.49 8.55
CA PRO A 171 -0.63 13.65 9.67
C PRO A 171 -2.17 13.58 9.69
N VAL A 172 -2.72 12.47 10.16
CA VAL A 172 -4.19 12.32 10.28
C VAL A 172 -4.79 13.50 11.05
N GLY A 173 -5.78 14.18 10.45
CA GLY A 173 -6.40 15.39 10.98
C GLY A 173 -5.61 16.68 10.72
N GLY A 174 -4.45 16.61 10.09
CA GLY A 174 -3.62 17.76 9.73
C GLY A 174 -3.93 18.34 8.36
N THR A 175 -3.24 19.43 8.01
CA THR A 175 -3.37 20.08 6.71
C THR A 175 -2.51 19.37 5.65
N PRO A 176 -3.08 18.99 4.48
CA PRO A 176 -2.31 18.44 3.38
C PRO A 176 -1.28 19.41 2.83
N ASN A 177 -0.04 18.93 2.69
CA ASN A 177 1.06 19.66 2.08
C ASN A 177 1.50 18.96 0.80
N PRO A 178 1.72 19.69 -0.32
CA PRO A 178 2.19 19.10 -1.56
C PRO A 178 3.56 18.43 -1.38
N VAL A 179 3.69 17.24 -1.99
CA VAL A 179 4.95 16.48 -2.10
C VAL A 179 5.43 16.52 -3.54
N PHE A 180 4.56 16.14 -4.47
CA PHE A 180 4.85 16.15 -5.90
C PHE A 180 3.63 16.66 -6.67
N THR A 181 3.81 17.59 -7.61
CA THR A 181 2.73 18.28 -8.32
C THR A 181 3.00 18.33 -9.82
N GLY A 182 1.98 18.72 -10.60
CA GLY A 182 2.12 18.90 -12.06
C GLY A 182 2.06 17.61 -12.86
N ILE A 183 1.54 16.53 -12.26
CA ILE A 183 1.23 15.31 -13.01
C ILE A 183 0.01 15.62 -13.89
N PRO A 184 0.05 15.33 -15.19
CA PRO A 184 -1.09 15.57 -16.08
C PRO A 184 -2.35 14.86 -15.58
N ARG A 185 -3.50 15.51 -15.77
CA ARG A 185 -4.82 15.03 -15.44
C ARG A 185 -5.68 14.91 -16.70
N GLY A 186 -6.49 13.86 -16.79
CA GLY A 186 -7.44 13.61 -17.87
C GLY A 186 -8.83 13.24 -17.36
N GLU A 187 -9.75 13.08 -18.29
CA GLU A 187 -11.06 12.48 -18.02
C GLU A 187 -10.94 11.00 -17.63
N VAL A 188 -9.89 10.34 -18.14
CA VAL A 188 -9.55 8.94 -17.89
C VAL A 188 -8.06 8.77 -17.71
N GLY A 189 -7.63 7.64 -17.14
CA GLY A 189 -6.21 7.29 -17.05
C GLY A 189 -5.44 8.26 -16.17
N ASN A 190 -5.88 8.45 -14.93
CA ASN A 190 -5.25 9.34 -13.97
C ASN A 190 -4.19 8.66 -13.09
N GLY A 191 -4.08 7.33 -13.14
CA GLY A 191 -3.18 6.57 -12.28
C GLY A 191 -3.66 6.50 -10.84
N GLY A 192 -2.73 6.53 -9.91
CA GLY A 192 -3.03 6.57 -8.48
C GLY A 192 -2.17 5.62 -7.64
N GLY A 193 -1.37 4.76 -8.27
CA GLY A 193 -0.46 3.86 -7.56
C GLY A 193 0.51 4.65 -6.67
N LEU A 194 0.55 4.35 -5.37
CA LEU A 194 1.53 4.88 -4.42
C LEU A 194 2.18 3.76 -3.63
N LEU A 195 3.52 3.80 -3.53
CA LEU A 195 4.28 2.82 -2.79
C LEU A 195 5.53 3.45 -2.20
N PHE A 196 5.75 3.29 -0.90
CA PHE A 196 7.10 3.40 -0.36
C PHE A 196 7.84 2.08 -0.55
N GLY A 197 8.81 2.10 -1.45
CA GLY A 197 9.65 0.97 -1.76
C GLY A 197 10.98 0.99 -1.02
N PRO A 198 11.94 0.21 -1.48
CA PRO A 198 13.26 0.07 -0.86
C PRO A 198 13.96 1.41 -0.67
N GLY A 199 14.63 1.56 0.47
CA GLY A 199 15.39 2.78 0.78
C GLY A 199 14.54 4.03 1.04
N GLY A 200 13.22 3.89 1.22
CA GLY A 200 12.31 5.02 1.46
C GLY A 200 11.96 5.81 0.20
N THR A 201 12.20 5.25 -0.98
CA THR A 201 11.77 5.84 -2.25
C THR A 201 10.26 5.77 -2.38
N LEU A 202 9.62 6.89 -2.65
CA LEU A 202 8.21 6.96 -3.00
C LEU A 202 8.06 6.78 -4.51
N TYR A 203 7.46 5.65 -4.89
CA TYR A 203 7.05 5.39 -6.27
C TYR A 203 5.63 5.91 -6.48
N ILE A 204 5.41 6.56 -7.64
CA ILE A 204 4.14 7.18 -8.00
C ILE A 204 3.74 6.69 -9.38
N GLY A 205 2.65 5.95 -9.47
CA GLY A 205 2.05 5.48 -10.72
C GLY A 205 1.13 6.53 -11.32
N THR A 206 1.36 6.89 -12.57
CA THR A 206 0.55 7.87 -13.31
C THR A 206 -0.12 7.21 -14.50
N GLY A 207 -1.22 7.81 -14.99
CA GLY A 207 -1.87 7.37 -16.21
C GLY A 207 -1.50 8.25 -17.40
N ASP A 208 -1.80 7.78 -18.62
CA ASP A 208 -1.51 8.46 -19.88
C ASP A 208 -2.56 9.55 -20.22
N THR A 209 -3.58 9.73 -19.37
CA THR A 209 -4.67 10.71 -19.51
C THR A 209 -5.52 10.53 -20.77
N GLY A 210 -5.51 9.34 -21.37
CA GLY A 210 -6.19 9.05 -22.63
C GLY A 210 -5.34 9.29 -23.87
N ASP A 211 -4.07 9.68 -23.71
CA ASP A 211 -3.13 9.95 -24.83
C ASP A 211 -1.84 9.15 -24.66
N ALA A 212 -1.76 7.99 -25.33
CA ALA A 212 -0.59 7.11 -25.29
C ALA A 212 0.70 7.80 -25.79
N ALA A 213 0.61 8.88 -26.55
CA ALA A 213 1.80 9.63 -26.99
C ALA A 213 2.49 10.31 -25.80
N LEU A 214 1.73 10.74 -24.78
CA LEU A 214 2.28 11.30 -23.54
C LEU A 214 3.01 10.23 -22.72
N ALA A 215 2.53 8.98 -22.75
CA ALA A 215 3.20 7.88 -22.08
C ALA A 215 4.59 7.57 -22.67
N ALA A 216 4.74 7.68 -23.98
CA ALA A 216 6.00 7.49 -24.69
C ALA A 216 6.96 8.69 -24.55
N ASP A 217 6.45 9.91 -24.38
CA ASP A 217 7.25 11.14 -24.26
C ASP A 217 8.04 11.15 -22.93
N PRO A 218 9.39 11.17 -22.98
CA PRO A 218 10.22 11.21 -21.77
C PRO A 218 10.12 12.54 -21.00
N ALA A 219 9.62 13.60 -21.60
CA ALA A 219 9.42 14.89 -20.95
C ALA A 219 8.07 15.01 -20.22
N SER A 220 7.11 14.15 -20.57
CA SER A 220 5.80 14.08 -19.91
C SER A 220 5.88 13.29 -18.60
N LEU A 221 5.04 13.66 -17.62
CA LEU A 221 4.82 12.88 -16.39
C LEU A 221 3.61 11.93 -16.50
N ALA A 222 2.89 11.94 -17.63
CA ALA A 222 1.78 11.03 -17.90
C ALA A 222 2.28 9.65 -18.35
N GLY A 223 1.62 8.57 -17.93
CA GLY A 223 1.97 7.20 -18.29
C GLY A 223 3.35 6.76 -17.81
N LYS A 224 3.66 7.05 -16.55
CA LYS A 224 4.97 6.83 -15.92
C LYS A 224 4.84 6.12 -14.58
N VAL A 225 5.91 5.48 -14.17
CA VAL A 225 6.19 5.34 -12.75
C VAL A 225 7.29 6.33 -12.40
N LEU A 226 7.03 7.18 -11.43
CA LEU A 226 7.99 8.18 -10.93
C LEU A 226 8.64 7.66 -9.65
N ALA A 227 9.86 8.12 -9.36
CA ALA A 227 10.59 7.78 -8.14
C ALA A 227 11.15 9.06 -7.51
N VAL A 228 10.67 9.36 -6.30
CA VAL A 228 11.07 10.54 -5.53
C VAL A 228 11.33 10.15 -4.07
N ASP A 229 11.94 11.05 -3.30
CA ASP A 229 12.01 10.87 -1.84
C ASP A 229 10.69 11.26 -1.15
N ALA A 230 10.62 11.11 0.16
CA ALA A 230 9.45 11.47 0.97
C ALA A 230 9.09 12.98 0.92
N PHE A 231 9.92 13.82 0.30
CA PHE A 231 9.73 15.27 0.15
C PHE A 231 9.46 15.67 -1.30
N GLY A 232 9.44 14.70 -2.24
CA GLY A 232 9.20 14.94 -3.65
C GLY A 232 10.45 15.25 -4.47
N THR A 233 11.66 15.10 -3.88
CA THR A 233 12.90 15.27 -4.62
C THR A 233 13.14 14.04 -5.48
N PRO A 234 13.42 14.17 -6.79
CA PRO A 234 13.74 13.04 -7.64
C PRO A 234 14.88 12.17 -7.09
N ALA A 235 14.72 10.86 -7.14
CA ALA A 235 15.74 9.90 -6.73
C ALA A 235 16.98 9.87 -7.66
N GLY A 236 16.93 10.60 -8.79
CA GLY A 236 17.97 10.71 -9.80
C GLY A 236 17.90 12.03 -10.56
N PRO A 237 18.51 12.13 -11.74
CA PRO A 237 18.46 13.35 -12.56
C PRO A 237 17.06 13.67 -13.12
N SER A 238 16.15 12.68 -13.12
CA SER A 238 14.75 12.79 -13.53
C SER A 238 13.88 12.06 -12.51
N PRO A 239 12.64 12.49 -12.26
CA PRO A 239 11.70 11.71 -11.47
C PRO A 239 11.21 10.44 -12.20
N VAL A 240 11.35 10.35 -13.51
CA VAL A 240 10.84 9.22 -14.31
C VAL A 240 11.68 7.97 -14.05
N PHE A 241 11.05 6.97 -13.43
CA PHE A 241 11.65 5.65 -13.18
C PHE A 241 11.43 4.72 -14.36
N THR A 242 10.17 4.64 -14.86
CA THR A 242 9.79 3.91 -16.08
C THR A 242 8.75 4.72 -16.86
N ARG A 243 8.53 4.37 -18.13
CA ARG A 243 7.59 5.05 -19.02
C ARG A 243 6.83 4.04 -19.88
N GLY A 244 5.82 4.53 -20.61
CA GLY A 244 5.07 3.75 -21.59
C GLY A 244 3.87 3.03 -20.99
N HIS A 245 3.46 3.40 -19.79
CA HIS A 245 2.31 2.84 -19.09
C HIS A 245 0.99 3.51 -19.53
N SER A 246 -0.10 2.77 -19.42
CA SER A 246 -1.45 3.26 -19.71
C SER A 246 -2.10 3.89 -18.48
N ASP A 247 -2.30 3.11 -17.40
CA ASP A 247 -2.94 3.58 -16.18
C ASP A 247 -2.45 2.79 -14.96
N VAL A 248 -1.36 3.25 -14.35
CA VAL A 248 -0.75 2.57 -13.20
C VAL A 248 -1.56 2.84 -11.94
N THR A 249 -2.49 1.94 -11.66
CA THR A 249 -3.43 2.04 -10.53
C THR A 249 -2.91 1.39 -9.26
N GLY A 250 -1.94 0.48 -9.35
CA GLY A 250 -1.32 -0.18 -8.20
C GLY A 250 0.18 -0.32 -8.34
N LEU A 251 0.85 -0.24 -7.19
CA LEU A 251 2.30 -0.48 -7.06
C LEU A 251 2.53 -1.35 -5.83
N CYS A 252 3.34 -2.38 -5.96
CA CYS A 252 3.71 -3.25 -4.84
C CYS A 252 5.17 -3.70 -4.94
N VAL A 253 5.72 -4.23 -3.82
CA VAL A 253 7.11 -4.63 -3.74
C VAL A 253 7.22 -6.07 -3.24
N GLY A 254 8.01 -6.87 -3.94
CA GLY A 254 8.28 -8.26 -3.62
C GLY A 254 9.53 -8.47 -2.75
N ALA A 255 9.81 -9.73 -2.44
CA ALA A 255 10.85 -10.14 -1.50
C ALA A 255 12.27 -9.68 -1.90
N SER A 256 12.60 -9.62 -3.18
CA SER A 256 13.92 -9.16 -3.67
C SER A 256 13.99 -7.64 -3.88
N ASN A 257 13.09 -6.87 -3.28
CA ASN A 257 12.92 -5.44 -3.53
C ASN A 257 12.50 -5.13 -4.99
N GLN A 258 11.99 -6.12 -5.71
CA GLN A 258 11.42 -5.93 -7.03
C GLN A 258 10.10 -5.16 -6.88
N VAL A 259 10.00 -4.03 -7.57
CA VAL A 259 8.76 -3.25 -7.64
C VAL A 259 7.95 -3.75 -8.83
N TYR A 260 6.67 -3.96 -8.58
CA TYR A 260 5.68 -4.32 -9.61
C TYR A 260 4.66 -3.21 -9.79
N ALA A 261 4.13 -3.09 -10.99
CA ALA A 261 3.01 -2.23 -11.31
C ALA A 261 1.85 -3.04 -11.88
N SER A 262 0.63 -2.73 -11.47
CA SER A 262 -0.58 -3.10 -12.20
C SER A 262 -0.93 -1.95 -13.14
N ASP A 263 -0.93 -2.23 -14.43
CA ASP A 263 -1.22 -1.27 -15.49
C ASP A 263 -2.54 -1.66 -16.18
N ALA A 264 -3.57 -0.85 -16.00
CA ALA A 264 -4.85 -1.04 -16.66
C ALA A 264 -4.79 -0.48 -18.08
N VAL A 265 -4.66 -1.36 -19.07
CA VAL A 265 -4.42 -1.00 -20.47
C VAL A 265 -5.73 -0.83 -21.21
N ARG A 266 -6.02 0.39 -21.70
CA ARG A 266 -7.27 0.69 -22.42
C ARG A 266 -7.46 -0.01 -23.77
N SER A 267 -6.38 -0.42 -24.41
CA SER A 267 -6.42 -1.01 -25.76
C SER A 267 -5.47 -2.20 -25.83
N GLY A 268 -5.82 -3.28 -25.17
CA GLY A 268 -5.03 -4.48 -25.08
C GLY A 268 -5.27 -5.21 -23.77
N PRO A 269 -4.58 -6.31 -23.53
CA PRO A 269 -4.61 -6.97 -22.23
C PRO A 269 -4.01 -6.05 -21.16
N ASP A 270 -4.54 -6.12 -19.95
CA ASP A 270 -3.94 -5.47 -18.79
C ASP A 270 -2.61 -6.13 -18.42
N GLU A 271 -1.73 -5.38 -17.78
CA GLU A 271 -0.35 -5.81 -17.57
C GLU A 271 0.04 -5.80 -16.10
N LEU A 272 0.73 -6.85 -15.68
CA LEU A 272 1.57 -6.86 -14.49
C LEU A 272 3.01 -6.66 -14.92
N ASP A 273 3.61 -5.54 -14.55
CA ASP A 273 4.98 -5.19 -14.91
C ASP A 273 5.96 -5.44 -13.77
N ALA A 274 7.08 -6.08 -14.05
CA ALA A 274 8.25 -6.08 -13.17
C ALA A 274 9.16 -4.90 -13.54
N LEU A 275 9.12 -3.84 -12.72
CA LEU A 275 9.73 -2.56 -13.08
C LEU A 275 11.25 -2.56 -12.98
N THR A 276 11.90 -2.05 -14.02
CA THR A 276 13.35 -1.82 -14.05
C THR A 276 13.62 -0.38 -14.47
N SER A 277 14.44 0.33 -13.70
CA SER A 277 14.78 1.74 -13.96
C SER A 277 15.20 2.01 -15.41
N GLY A 278 14.65 3.06 -15.99
CA GLY A 278 14.96 3.51 -17.35
C GLY A 278 14.28 2.70 -18.47
N ARG A 279 13.47 1.69 -18.13
CA ARG A 279 12.78 0.88 -19.14
C ARG A 279 11.55 1.60 -19.70
N ASP A 280 11.21 1.19 -20.91
CA ASP A 280 10.06 1.63 -21.70
C ASP A 280 9.11 0.46 -21.88
N TYR A 281 7.89 0.57 -21.37
CA TYR A 281 6.83 -0.45 -21.40
C TYR A 281 5.79 -0.15 -22.50
N SER A 282 6.04 0.86 -23.36
CA SER A 282 5.21 1.09 -24.54
C SER A 282 5.12 -0.15 -25.43
N PRO A 283 4.08 -0.32 -26.24
CA PRO A 283 3.97 -1.41 -27.19
C PRO A 283 5.22 -1.62 -28.03
N GLY A 284 5.80 -2.83 -27.97
CA GLY A 284 7.07 -3.17 -28.61
C GLY A 284 8.34 -2.83 -27.81
N GLY A 285 8.19 -2.25 -26.63
CA GLY A 285 9.27 -2.01 -25.65
C GLY A 285 9.59 -3.20 -24.76
N THR A 286 9.70 -2.95 -23.45
CA THR A 286 9.86 -4.01 -22.43
C THR A 286 8.56 -4.79 -22.33
N ARG A 287 8.66 -6.12 -22.35
CA ARG A 287 7.46 -6.96 -22.18
C ARG A 287 7.00 -6.94 -20.72
N PRO A 288 5.69 -6.97 -20.49
CA PRO A 288 5.15 -7.17 -19.15
C PRO A 288 5.59 -8.54 -18.59
N LEU A 289 5.53 -8.67 -17.28
CA LEU A 289 5.75 -9.94 -16.59
C LEU A 289 4.62 -10.93 -16.93
N VAL A 290 3.37 -10.43 -16.88
CA VAL A 290 2.17 -11.18 -17.26
C VAL A 290 1.21 -10.25 -17.99
N GLU A 291 0.65 -10.73 -19.10
CA GLU A 291 -0.53 -10.14 -19.78
C GLU A 291 -1.78 -10.83 -19.25
N LEU A 292 -2.78 -10.07 -18.82
CA LEU A 292 -4.03 -10.58 -18.26
C LEU A 292 -5.17 -10.43 -19.28
N ALA A 293 -5.90 -11.51 -19.51
CA ALA A 293 -7.00 -11.53 -20.47
C ALA A 293 -8.17 -10.66 -20.01
N ASP A 294 -9.06 -10.29 -20.94
CA ASP A 294 -10.26 -9.45 -20.69
C ASP A 294 -11.11 -9.94 -19.50
N ALA A 295 -11.20 -11.26 -19.28
CA ALA A 295 -11.92 -11.83 -18.13
C ALA A 295 -11.29 -11.53 -16.77
N GLU A 296 -10.08 -11.00 -16.76
CA GLU A 296 -9.28 -10.66 -15.58
C GLU A 296 -8.96 -9.16 -15.53
N ALA A 297 -9.50 -8.39 -16.48
CA ALA A 297 -9.18 -7.00 -16.76
C ALA A 297 -9.77 -6.00 -15.76
N GLY A 298 -9.41 -4.74 -15.95
CA GLY A 298 -9.75 -3.62 -15.09
C GLY A 298 -8.87 -3.64 -13.85
N LEU A 299 -7.54 -3.76 -14.04
CA LEU A 299 -6.62 -3.86 -12.91
C LEU A 299 -6.70 -2.64 -11.99
N GLY A 300 -6.80 -2.94 -10.71
CA GLY A 300 -6.71 -1.98 -9.61
C GLY A 300 -5.38 -2.07 -8.88
N GLY A 301 -5.43 -2.01 -7.54
CA GLY A 301 -4.24 -2.12 -6.71
C GLY A 301 -3.56 -3.48 -6.78
N CYS A 302 -2.26 -3.52 -6.43
CA CYS A 302 -1.53 -4.77 -6.23
C CYS A 302 -0.94 -4.87 -4.82
N ALA A 303 -0.71 -6.12 -4.38
CA ALA A 303 0.00 -6.43 -3.15
C ALA A 303 0.80 -7.74 -3.32
N VAL A 304 1.90 -7.87 -2.58
CA VAL A 304 2.68 -9.11 -2.57
C VAL A 304 2.53 -9.81 -1.22
N GLY A 305 2.21 -11.09 -1.26
CA GLY A 305 2.11 -11.95 -0.08
C GLY A 305 2.76 -13.30 -0.34
N GLY A 306 3.86 -13.61 0.35
CA GLY A 306 4.64 -14.80 0.07
C GLY A 306 5.20 -14.79 -1.36
N PRO A 307 5.02 -15.87 -2.13
CA PRO A 307 5.46 -15.93 -3.53
C PRO A 307 4.47 -15.29 -4.51
N SER A 308 3.32 -14.80 -4.07
CA SER A 308 2.24 -14.40 -4.97
C SER A 308 2.10 -12.89 -5.05
N VAL A 309 1.84 -12.37 -6.26
CA VAL A 309 1.33 -11.01 -6.51
C VAL A 309 -0.19 -11.11 -6.65
N PHE A 310 -0.90 -10.33 -5.83
CA PHE A 310 -2.35 -10.24 -5.84
C PHE A 310 -2.78 -8.95 -6.50
N LEU A 311 -3.72 -9.03 -7.44
CA LEU A 311 -4.23 -7.92 -8.23
C LEU A 311 -5.73 -7.80 -8.06
N GLY A 312 -6.23 -6.62 -7.72
CA GLY A 312 -7.65 -6.34 -7.82
C GLY A 312 -8.06 -6.24 -9.29
N ALA A 313 -9.18 -6.86 -9.67
CA ALA A 313 -9.73 -6.81 -11.02
C ALA A 313 -11.18 -6.33 -10.97
N LEU A 314 -11.39 -5.10 -11.47
CA LEU A 314 -12.70 -4.45 -11.47
C LEU A 314 -13.66 -5.14 -12.43
N ASP A 315 -13.26 -5.28 -13.69
CA ASP A 315 -14.09 -5.89 -14.72
C ASP A 315 -14.11 -7.42 -14.60
N GLY A 316 -13.00 -8.01 -14.19
CA GLY A 316 -12.87 -9.42 -13.84
C GLY A 316 -13.59 -9.83 -12.55
N LYS A 317 -13.99 -8.87 -11.70
CA LYS A 317 -14.74 -9.09 -10.45
C LYS A 317 -14.10 -10.15 -9.54
N ARG A 318 -12.77 -10.08 -9.39
CA ARG A 318 -11.96 -11.06 -8.66
C ARG A 318 -10.70 -10.43 -8.09
N VAL A 319 -9.99 -11.16 -7.29
CA VAL A 319 -8.56 -10.97 -7.09
C VAL A 319 -7.84 -11.99 -7.92
N THR A 320 -6.97 -11.53 -8.82
CA THR A 320 -6.09 -12.39 -9.60
C THR A 320 -4.79 -12.60 -8.82
N ALA A 321 -4.36 -13.84 -8.64
CA ALA A 321 -3.10 -14.19 -8.00
C ALA A 321 -2.12 -14.77 -9.04
N VAL A 322 -0.96 -14.15 -9.16
CA VAL A 322 0.17 -14.58 -9.97
C VAL A 322 1.23 -15.14 -9.04
N GLU A 323 1.48 -16.44 -9.10
CA GLU A 323 2.58 -17.06 -8.37
C GLU A 323 3.90 -16.81 -9.09
N LEU A 324 4.95 -16.55 -8.29
CA LEU A 324 6.30 -16.31 -8.79
C LEU A 324 7.26 -17.38 -8.26
N ASP A 325 8.13 -17.84 -9.13
CA ASP A 325 9.24 -18.69 -8.74
C ASP A 325 10.30 -17.90 -7.91
N PRO A 326 11.31 -18.57 -7.32
CA PRO A 326 12.37 -17.88 -6.58
C PRO A 326 13.22 -16.90 -7.42
N GLN A 327 13.13 -16.95 -8.75
CA GLN A 327 13.79 -16.05 -9.67
C GLN A 327 12.91 -14.84 -10.04
N GLY A 328 11.62 -14.86 -9.63
CA GLY A 328 10.66 -13.81 -9.89
C GLY A 328 9.95 -13.94 -11.24
N ALA A 329 10.06 -15.10 -11.90
CA ALA A 329 9.27 -15.42 -13.09
C ALA A 329 7.91 -16.03 -12.71
N PRO A 330 6.87 -15.88 -13.53
CA PRO A 330 5.57 -16.51 -13.27
C PRO A 330 5.69 -18.04 -13.19
N ASP A 331 5.10 -18.64 -12.16
CA ASP A 331 5.03 -20.08 -11.91
C ASP A 331 3.60 -20.58 -12.11
N GLY A 332 3.29 -20.98 -13.34
CA GLY A 332 1.97 -21.39 -13.77
C GLY A 332 1.07 -20.25 -14.25
N ASP A 333 -0.20 -20.60 -14.51
CA ASP A 333 -1.22 -19.64 -14.96
C ASP A 333 -1.77 -18.84 -13.75
N PRO A 334 -2.21 -17.59 -13.96
CA PRO A 334 -2.88 -16.82 -12.92
C PRO A 334 -4.11 -17.54 -12.37
N THR A 335 -4.32 -17.44 -11.06
CA THR A 335 -5.46 -18.05 -10.37
C THR A 335 -6.41 -16.98 -9.84
N SER A 336 -7.67 -17.35 -9.58
CA SER A 336 -8.70 -16.42 -9.14
C SER A 336 -9.12 -16.68 -7.71
N LEU A 337 -9.25 -15.62 -6.92
CA LEU A 337 -9.84 -15.64 -5.59
C LEU A 337 -11.15 -14.84 -5.62
N VAL A 338 -12.15 -15.32 -4.88
CA VAL A 338 -13.46 -14.67 -4.66
C VAL A 338 -14.17 -14.15 -5.91
N ALA A 339 -13.97 -14.85 -7.04
CA ALA A 339 -14.57 -14.47 -8.33
C ALA A 339 -16.09 -14.32 -8.21
N ASP A 340 -16.62 -13.24 -8.79
CA ASP A 340 -18.04 -12.89 -8.88
C ASP A 340 -18.80 -12.77 -7.55
N ARG A 341 -18.12 -12.86 -6.41
CA ARG A 341 -18.76 -12.85 -5.10
C ARG A 341 -19.10 -11.46 -4.58
N TYR A 342 -18.21 -10.50 -4.80
CA TYR A 342 -18.32 -9.14 -4.24
C TYR A 342 -18.36 -8.04 -5.31
N GLY A 343 -18.53 -8.40 -6.57
CA GLY A 343 -18.51 -7.47 -7.69
C GLY A 343 -17.10 -6.96 -8.01
N ARG A 344 -16.98 -5.69 -8.35
CA ARG A 344 -15.75 -5.03 -8.80
C ARG A 344 -14.76 -4.87 -7.64
N LEU A 345 -13.64 -5.58 -7.71
CA LEU A 345 -12.59 -5.51 -6.67
C LEU A 345 -11.48 -4.57 -7.11
N ARG A 346 -11.15 -3.58 -6.27
CA ARG A 346 -10.24 -2.51 -6.68
C ARG A 346 -8.87 -2.59 -6.01
N SER A 347 -8.77 -2.17 -4.77
CA SER A 347 -7.49 -2.11 -4.08
C SER A 347 -7.25 -3.39 -3.29
N VAL A 348 -5.99 -3.81 -3.25
CA VAL A 348 -5.54 -4.96 -2.48
C VAL A 348 -4.36 -4.55 -1.62
N ALA A 349 -4.34 -4.98 -0.36
CA ALA A 349 -3.20 -4.87 0.54
C ALA A 349 -3.05 -6.18 1.32
N VAL A 350 -1.86 -6.46 1.84
CA VAL A 350 -1.58 -7.64 2.67
C VAL A 350 -1.24 -7.19 4.08
N ASP A 351 -1.85 -7.80 5.08
CA ASP A 351 -1.51 -7.54 6.48
C ASP A 351 -0.38 -8.47 6.97
N GLN A 352 0.07 -8.23 8.21
CA GLN A 352 1.16 -9.01 8.83
C GLN A 352 0.82 -10.49 9.04
N ALA A 353 -0.46 -10.85 9.04
CA ALA A 353 -0.93 -12.23 9.13
C ALA A 353 -1.05 -12.90 7.74
N GLY A 354 -0.73 -12.19 6.66
CA GLY A 354 -0.87 -12.66 5.29
C GLY A 354 -2.30 -12.61 4.74
N ALA A 355 -3.22 -11.96 5.45
CA ALA A 355 -4.58 -11.77 4.95
C ALA A 355 -4.65 -10.61 3.95
N LEU A 356 -5.45 -10.79 2.91
CA LEU A 356 -5.75 -9.77 1.91
C LEU A 356 -6.83 -8.83 2.44
N TRP A 357 -6.54 -7.54 2.40
CA TRP A 357 -7.52 -6.48 2.56
C TRP A 357 -7.89 -5.97 1.18
N ILE A 358 -9.19 -5.93 0.87
CA ILE A 358 -9.68 -5.67 -0.48
C ILE A 358 -10.81 -4.65 -0.38
N THR A 359 -10.85 -3.68 -1.30
CA THR A 359 -11.98 -2.76 -1.45
C THR A 359 -12.83 -3.15 -2.64
N THR A 360 -14.16 -3.00 -2.53
CA THR A 360 -15.05 -3.07 -3.69
C THR A 360 -15.23 -1.67 -4.31
N SER A 361 -15.70 -1.60 -5.54
CA SER A 361 -15.96 -0.34 -6.27
C SER A 361 -17.20 -0.49 -7.15
N ASN A 362 -18.29 -0.96 -6.56
CA ASN A 362 -19.54 -1.24 -7.29
C ASN A 362 -20.40 0.01 -7.51
N ARG A 363 -20.09 1.10 -6.76
CA ARG A 363 -20.75 2.41 -6.87
C ARG A 363 -20.02 3.39 -7.81
N ASP A 364 -19.03 2.92 -8.56
CA ASP A 364 -18.19 3.76 -9.45
C ASP A 364 -18.91 4.30 -10.70
N GLY A 365 -20.19 4.00 -10.86
CA GLY A 365 -21.00 4.37 -12.04
C GLY A 365 -20.94 3.36 -13.19
N ILE A 366 -20.05 2.38 -13.12
CA ILE A 366 -19.90 1.27 -14.09
C ILE A 366 -20.47 -0.01 -13.51
N GLY A 367 -20.23 -0.27 -12.23
CA GLY A 367 -20.69 -1.43 -11.52
C GLY A 367 -22.20 -1.43 -11.25
N THR A 368 -22.70 -2.57 -10.77
CA THR A 368 -24.05 -2.68 -10.22
C THR A 368 -23.90 -2.87 -8.71
N PRO A 369 -24.30 -1.88 -7.90
CA PRO A 369 -24.19 -1.98 -6.45
C PRO A 369 -24.95 -3.17 -5.90
N LEU A 370 -24.30 -3.90 -5.00
CA LEU A 370 -24.90 -4.94 -4.17
C LEU A 370 -25.42 -4.31 -2.87
N GLU A 371 -26.11 -5.11 -2.06
CA GLU A 371 -26.59 -4.63 -0.76
C GLU A 371 -25.41 -4.14 0.10
N ARG A 372 -25.56 -2.97 0.68
CA ARG A 372 -24.58 -2.32 1.54
C ARG A 372 -23.19 -2.11 0.93
N ASP A 373 -23.10 -1.95 -0.40
CA ASP A 373 -21.87 -1.56 -1.08
C ASP A 373 -21.54 -0.07 -0.81
N ASP A 374 -20.29 0.34 -0.96
CA ASP A 374 -19.11 -0.50 -1.18
C ASP A 374 -18.56 -1.04 0.14
N LYS A 375 -17.67 -2.04 0.04
CA LYS A 375 -17.21 -2.82 1.18
C LYS A 375 -15.69 -2.83 1.30
N VAL A 376 -15.22 -3.08 2.53
CA VAL A 376 -13.86 -3.53 2.80
C VAL A 376 -13.90 -4.98 3.27
N LEU A 377 -13.14 -5.82 2.61
CA LEU A 377 -13.06 -7.26 2.89
C LEU A 377 -11.70 -7.59 3.50
N ARG A 378 -11.66 -8.66 4.31
CA ARG A 378 -10.42 -9.29 4.79
C ARG A 378 -10.50 -10.80 4.60
N ILE A 379 -9.61 -11.35 3.79
CA ILE A 379 -9.66 -12.74 3.33
C ILE A 379 -8.30 -13.40 3.50
N LEU A 380 -8.26 -14.59 4.08
CA LEU A 380 -7.04 -15.40 4.10
C LEU A 380 -6.93 -16.17 2.78
N PRO A 381 -5.90 -15.96 1.97
CA PRO A 381 -5.70 -16.77 0.77
C PRO A 381 -5.41 -18.24 1.17
N PRO A 382 -5.78 -19.21 0.30
CA PRO A 382 -5.70 -20.65 0.62
C PRO A 382 -4.33 -21.15 1.08
N ASN A 383 -3.26 -20.50 0.69
CA ASN A 383 -1.87 -20.90 1.00
C ASN A 383 -1.25 -20.11 2.18
N ALA A 384 -1.97 -19.17 2.78
CA ALA A 384 -1.45 -18.38 3.92
C ALA A 384 -1.28 -19.19 5.21
N GLY A 385 -1.83 -20.41 5.30
CA GLY A 385 -1.85 -21.26 6.48
C GLY A 385 -0.88 -22.46 6.49
N SER A 386 -0.03 -22.65 5.47
CA SER A 386 0.90 -23.79 5.40
C SER A 386 2.26 -23.58 6.07
N GLY A 387 2.46 -22.46 6.75
CA GLY A 387 3.55 -22.27 7.69
C GLY A 387 3.25 -23.04 8.97
N SER A 388 3.91 -24.21 9.20
CA SER A 388 3.87 -24.92 10.49
C SER A 388 4.12 -23.92 11.61
N PRO A 389 3.33 -23.97 12.70
CA PRO A 389 3.71 -23.27 13.91
C PRO A 389 4.99 -23.95 14.45
N LEU A 390 6.04 -23.17 14.60
CA LEU A 390 7.21 -23.55 15.40
C LEU A 390 6.87 -23.43 16.89
#